data_46e350554bd61691e785b51edfec493a
#
_entry.id   46e350554bd61691e785b51edfec493a
#
_cell.length_a   1.000
_cell.length_b   1.000
_cell.length_c   1.000
_cell.angle_alpha   90.00
_cell.angle_beta   90.00
_cell.angle_gamma   90.00
#
_symmetry.space_group_name_H-M   'P 1'
#
loop_
_entity.id
_entity.type
_entity.pdbx_description
1 polymer ?
#
loop_
_entity_poly.entity_id
_entity_poly.type
_entity_poly.pdbx_seq_one_letter_code
_entity_poly.pdbx_strand_id
1 'polypeptide(L)'
;MVLPALSACKTMPLRWGQTMRTGRLLTTLLVAGAIAGLAFWGITEPRPIFSKGADAALDQDGDPTRGRLIFAAGDCASCHASPGQPDRLRLGGGLALASPYGTFRAPNISTDPVDGIGSWRTLDLANALLSGVSPANAHYYPSFPYSSYAKMQVGDIRDLMAYLRTLPAVSGKAPPHDLALIFRVRRFVGFWKVLYFDRNPVRPDTSRGDTWNRGQYLTEAVAHCSECHSTRNIFGAIKPETRFAGGRDPEGVGYIPNITPRRIGDWTEQDIARMLKTGETPNHGRVGSSMTEVVTNTAMLPQSDRDAIAAYINSLPLRDTPQP
;
A
#
# COMPACT_ATOMS: atom_id res chain seq x y z
N MET A 1 41.89 85.37 22.86
CA MET A 1 42.52 84.01 22.80
C MET A 1 41.50 83.08 23.50
N VAL A 2 40.64 82.40 22.73
CA VAL A 2 39.54 81.59 23.25
C VAL A 2 39.89 80.15 23.00
N LEU A 3 39.97 79.35 24.04
CA LEU A 3 40.23 77.90 23.97
C LEU A 3 38.91 77.20 23.64
N PRO A 4 38.92 76.18 22.74
CA PRO A 4 37.70 75.40 22.47
C PRO A 4 37.49 74.29 23.52
N ALA A 5 36.21 74.09 23.87
CA ALA A 5 35.74 73.07 24.82
C ALA A 5 35.92 71.64 24.27
N LEU A 6 36.43 70.76 25.11
CA LEU A 6 36.54 69.31 24.84
C LEU A 6 35.17 68.69 24.83
N SER A 7 34.81 68.07 23.68
CA SER A 7 33.59 67.31 23.44
C SER A 7 33.66 65.98 24.24
N ALA A 8 32.65 65.75 25.11
CA ALA A 8 32.52 64.52 25.88
C ALA A 8 32.17 63.32 25.00
N CYS A 9 33.01 62.33 25.03
CA CYS A 9 32.80 61.04 24.40
C CYS A 9 31.66 60.28 25.15
N LYS A 10 30.46 60.16 24.52
CA LYS A 10 29.37 59.33 25.05
C LYS A 10 29.71 57.86 24.89
N THR A 11 30.10 57.21 25.96
CA THR A 11 30.21 55.75 26.01
C THR A 11 28.82 55.11 25.92
N MET A 12 28.58 54.37 24.86
CA MET A 12 27.38 53.62 24.63
C MET A 12 27.31 52.42 25.59
N PRO A 13 26.30 52.24 26.43
CA PRO A 13 26.27 51.08 27.32
C PRO A 13 26.04 49.81 26.51
N LEU A 14 26.95 48.87 26.60
CA LEU A 14 26.81 47.54 26.06
C LEU A 14 25.58 46.85 26.68
N ARG A 15 24.55 46.52 25.85
CA ARG A 15 23.30 45.84 26.25
C ARG A 15 23.55 44.36 26.53
N TRP A 16 24.24 44.01 27.58
CA TRP A 16 24.57 42.62 27.99
C TRP A 16 23.32 41.76 28.28
N GLY A 17 22.23 42.36 28.70
CA GLY A 17 20.98 41.63 29.04
C GLY A 17 20.17 41.09 27.86
N GLN A 18 20.32 41.65 26.65
CA GLN A 18 19.60 41.20 25.45
C GLN A 18 20.33 40.00 24.81
N THR A 19 21.64 39.95 24.79
CA THR A 19 22.43 38.87 24.23
C THR A 19 22.27 37.57 25.03
N MET A 20 22.13 37.64 26.36
CA MET A 20 21.88 36.45 27.20
C MET A 20 20.46 35.90 27.04
N ARG A 21 19.45 36.72 26.81
CA ARG A 21 18.06 36.27 26.56
C ARG A 21 17.93 35.63 25.19
N THR A 22 18.54 36.19 24.17
CA THR A 22 18.54 35.61 22.80
C THR A 22 19.33 34.29 22.76
N GLY A 23 20.47 34.19 23.46
CA GLY A 23 21.23 32.93 23.57
C GLY A 23 20.41 31.80 24.22
N ARG A 24 19.73 32.09 25.34
CA ARG A 24 18.86 31.10 26.01
C ARG A 24 17.70 30.64 25.14
N LEU A 25 17.04 31.58 24.43
CA LEU A 25 15.95 31.25 23.50
C LEU A 25 16.47 30.33 22.37
N LEU A 26 17.60 30.67 21.77
CA LEU A 26 18.19 29.86 20.70
C LEU A 26 18.54 28.45 21.18
N THR A 27 19.15 28.32 22.38
CA THR A 27 19.46 27.02 22.98
C THR A 27 18.20 26.21 23.25
N THR A 28 17.14 26.84 23.76
CA THR A 28 15.85 26.16 24.00
C THR A 28 15.23 25.64 22.70
N LEU A 29 15.25 26.46 21.64
CA LEU A 29 14.76 26.05 20.32
C LEU A 29 15.58 24.91 19.71
N LEU A 30 16.89 24.93 19.84
CA LEU A 30 17.78 23.85 19.38
C LEU A 30 17.51 22.54 20.14
N VAL A 31 17.37 22.60 21.47
CA VAL A 31 17.06 21.43 22.30
C VAL A 31 15.67 20.89 21.96
N ALA A 32 14.67 21.75 21.85
CA ALA A 32 13.33 21.35 21.45
C ALA A 32 13.30 20.72 20.04
N GLY A 33 14.04 21.31 19.09
CA GLY A 33 14.22 20.77 17.75
C GLY A 33 14.89 19.40 17.74
N ALA A 34 15.93 19.22 18.56
CA ALA A 34 16.62 17.93 18.71
C ALA A 34 15.69 16.87 19.30
N ILE A 35 14.94 17.21 20.35
CA ILE A 35 13.95 16.29 20.95
C ILE A 35 12.85 15.91 19.93
N ALA A 36 12.33 16.89 19.21
CA ALA A 36 11.32 16.64 18.16
C ALA A 36 11.89 15.77 17.04
N GLY A 37 13.14 16.00 16.62
CA GLY A 37 13.83 15.18 15.62
C GLY A 37 14.05 13.73 16.09
N LEU A 38 14.46 13.52 17.34
CA LEU A 38 14.61 12.19 17.92
C LEU A 38 13.25 11.48 18.06
N ALA A 39 12.24 12.20 18.51
CA ALA A 39 10.87 11.66 18.58
C ALA A 39 10.35 11.27 17.20
N PHE A 40 10.49 12.14 16.19
CA PHE A 40 10.15 11.83 14.81
C PHE A 40 10.88 10.59 14.32
N TRP A 41 12.20 10.51 14.55
CA TRP A 41 13.01 9.37 14.13
C TRP A 41 12.55 8.05 14.77
N GLY A 42 12.25 8.04 16.07
CA GLY A 42 11.77 6.86 16.79
C GLY A 42 10.34 6.44 16.39
N ILE A 43 9.44 7.41 16.18
CA ILE A 43 8.06 7.16 15.78
C ILE A 43 7.98 6.62 14.35
N THR A 44 8.84 7.13 13.46
CA THR A 44 8.85 6.76 12.04
C THR A 44 9.78 5.59 11.71
N GLU A 45 10.28 4.88 12.71
CA GLU A 45 11.13 3.71 12.50
C GLU A 45 10.37 2.58 11.80
N PRO A 46 10.96 1.93 10.78
CA PRO A 46 10.38 0.73 10.19
C PRO A 46 10.29 -0.38 11.24
N ARG A 47 9.08 -0.87 11.47
CA ARG A 47 8.82 -1.92 12.48
C ARG A 47 8.24 -3.15 11.79
N PRO A 48 9.08 -4.16 11.49
CA PRO A 48 8.58 -5.44 11.01
C PRO A 48 7.72 -6.10 12.08
N ILE A 49 6.72 -6.88 11.69
CA ILE A 49 5.85 -7.61 12.63
C ILE A 49 6.56 -8.85 13.17
N PHE A 50 7.42 -9.46 12.36
CA PHE A 50 8.20 -10.62 12.74
C PHE A 50 9.69 -10.24 12.85
N SER A 51 10.29 -10.51 14.02
CA SER A 51 11.72 -10.38 14.23
C SER A 51 12.48 -11.62 13.72
N LYS A 52 13.76 -11.46 13.43
CA LYS A 52 14.65 -12.59 13.11
C LYS A 52 14.65 -13.55 14.31
N GLY A 53 14.18 -14.76 14.13
CA GLY A 53 14.02 -15.77 15.18
C GLY A 53 12.58 -16.10 15.58
N ALA A 54 11.58 -15.37 15.08
CA ALA A 54 10.16 -15.68 15.28
C ALA A 54 9.62 -16.69 14.22
N ASP A 55 10.47 -17.56 13.71
CA ASP A 55 10.30 -18.22 12.43
C ASP A 55 9.39 -19.47 12.47
N ALA A 56 9.13 -20.05 13.65
CA ALA A 56 8.47 -21.37 13.74
C ALA A 56 7.08 -21.46 13.07
N ALA A 57 6.29 -20.39 13.08
CA ALA A 57 5.00 -20.37 12.38
C ALA A 57 5.13 -20.10 10.88
N LEU A 58 6.25 -19.49 10.45
CA LEU A 58 6.54 -19.12 9.08
C LEU A 58 7.39 -20.14 8.34
N ASP A 59 8.11 -21.01 9.08
CA ASP A 59 8.99 -22.04 8.52
C ASP A 59 8.26 -23.36 8.19
N GLN A 60 6.94 -23.40 8.42
CA GLN A 60 6.12 -24.52 7.96
C GLN A 60 5.97 -24.50 6.45
N ASP A 61 5.88 -25.67 5.85
CA ASP A 61 5.67 -25.79 4.41
C ASP A 61 4.33 -25.16 4.00
N GLY A 62 4.35 -24.37 2.93
CA GLY A 62 3.16 -23.82 2.30
C GLY A 62 2.67 -24.72 1.17
N ASP A 63 1.39 -24.60 0.84
CA ASP A 63 0.78 -25.30 -0.30
C ASP A 63 0.81 -24.40 -1.55
N PRO A 64 1.61 -24.73 -2.58
CA PRO A 64 1.68 -23.92 -3.80
C PRO A 64 0.36 -23.90 -4.59
N THR A 65 -0.53 -24.89 -4.42
CA THR A 65 -1.82 -24.90 -5.09
C THR A 65 -2.74 -23.83 -4.49
N ARG A 66 -2.82 -23.72 -3.17
CA ARG A 66 -3.52 -22.62 -2.50
C ARG A 66 -2.81 -21.29 -2.76
N GLY A 67 -1.47 -21.28 -2.73
CA GLY A 67 -0.68 -20.09 -3.02
C GLY A 67 -0.96 -19.51 -4.40
N ARG A 68 -1.23 -20.33 -5.42
CA ARG A 68 -1.65 -19.90 -6.75
C ARG A 68 -2.97 -19.15 -6.71
N LEU A 69 -3.92 -19.56 -5.88
CA LEU A 69 -5.20 -18.86 -5.73
C LEU A 69 -5.02 -17.51 -5.01
N ILE A 70 -4.16 -17.47 -4.00
CA ILE A 70 -3.80 -16.20 -3.30
C ILE A 70 -3.09 -15.25 -4.27
N PHE A 71 -2.15 -15.74 -5.07
CA PHE A 71 -1.47 -14.97 -6.11
C PHE A 71 -2.43 -14.38 -7.13
N ALA A 72 -3.42 -15.17 -7.57
CA ALA A 72 -4.45 -14.73 -8.49
C ALA A 72 -5.41 -13.70 -7.83
N ALA A 73 -5.88 -13.98 -6.62
CA ALA A 73 -6.75 -13.06 -5.90
C ALA A 73 -6.04 -11.72 -5.58
N GLY A 74 -4.75 -11.78 -5.23
CA GLY A 74 -3.91 -10.61 -4.94
C GLY A 74 -3.45 -9.83 -6.16
N ASP A 75 -3.84 -10.28 -7.36
CA ASP A 75 -3.56 -9.58 -8.63
C ASP A 75 -2.06 -9.30 -8.88
N CYS A 76 -1.19 -10.16 -8.36
CA CYS A 76 0.26 -9.92 -8.32
C CYS A 76 0.88 -9.76 -9.72
N ALA A 77 0.42 -10.56 -10.69
CA ALA A 77 0.93 -10.53 -12.07
C ALA A 77 0.65 -9.20 -12.78
N SER A 78 -0.45 -8.50 -12.46
CA SER A 78 -0.80 -7.26 -13.12
C SER A 78 0.24 -6.15 -12.94
N CYS A 79 0.89 -6.11 -11.78
CA CYS A 79 1.94 -5.15 -11.50
C CYS A 79 3.35 -5.72 -11.72
N HIS A 80 3.57 -7.01 -11.43
CA HIS A 80 4.91 -7.59 -11.35
C HIS A 80 5.34 -8.38 -12.59
N ALA A 81 4.42 -8.69 -13.53
CA ALA A 81 4.82 -9.27 -14.80
C ALA A 81 5.72 -8.30 -15.57
N SER A 82 6.75 -8.84 -16.24
CA SER A 82 7.64 -8.02 -17.07
C SER A 82 6.86 -7.43 -18.25
N PRO A 83 6.92 -6.11 -18.49
CA PRO A 83 6.20 -5.50 -19.61
C PRO A 83 6.67 -6.03 -20.98
N GLY A 84 5.74 -6.09 -21.93
CA GLY A 84 6.05 -6.40 -23.34
C GLY A 84 6.38 -7.85 -23.65
N GLN A 85 6.10 -8.78 -22.71
CA GLN A 85 6.29 -10.21 -22.94
C GLN A 85 5.00 -11.00 -22.59
N PRO A 86 4.75 -12.16 -23.27
CA PRO A 86 3.46 -12.85 -23.18
C PRO A 86 3.27 -13.66 -21.89
N ASP A 87 4.36 -14.13 -21.27
CA ASP A 87 4.28 -14.98 -20.09
C ASP A 87 4.16 -14.14 -18.82
N ARG A 88 2.93 -13.98 -18.33
CA ARG A 88 2.60 -13.19 -17.13
C ARG A 88 3.22 -13.71 -15.83
N LEU A 89 3.77 -14.92 -15.82
CA LEU A 89 4.44 -15.53 -14.66
C LEU A 89 5.93 -15.16 -14.60
N ARG A 90 6.46 -14.45 -15.59
CA ARG A 90 7.80 -13.86 -15.56
C ARG A 90 7.75 -12.54 -14.80
N LEU A 91 7.97 -12.61 -13.49
CA LEU A 91 7.71 -11.51 -12.55
C LEU A 91 8.91 -10.56 -12.38
N GLY A 92 9.54 -10.16 -13.47
CA GLY A 92 10.70 -9.25 -13.45
C GLY A 92 10.38 -7.81 -13.09
N GLY A 93 9.11 -7.45 -12.93
CA GLY A 93 8.68 -6.10 -12.59
C GLY A 93 8.89 -5.10 -13.72
N GLY A 94 8.91 -3.81 -13.37
CA GLY A 94 9.18 -2.72 -14.31
C GLY A 94 7.96 -1.89 -14.70
N LEU A 95 6.74 -2.36 -14.42
CA LEU A 95 5.53 -1.57 -14.66
C LEU A 95 5.64 -0.20 -13.99
N ALA A 96 5.31 0.85 -14.74
CA ALA A 96 5.30 2.23 -14.28
C ALA A 96 3.89 2.61 -13.84
N LEU A 97 3.74 2.97 -12.56
CA LEU A 97 2.49 3.43 -11.97
C LEU A 97 2.60 4.94 -11.76
N ALA A 98 1.92 5.70 -12.61
CA ALA A 98 1.87 7.15 -12.49
C ALA A 98 1.05 7.56 -11.25
N SER A 99 1.44 8.66 -10.62
CA SER A 99 0.74 9.20 -9.46
C SER A 99 1.01 10.71 -9.31
N PRO A 100 0.24 11.43 -8.48
CA PRO A 100 0.54 12.83 -8.15
C PRO A 100 1.89 13.04 -7.45
N TYR A 101 2.54 11.99 -6.97
CA TYR A 101 3.82 12.03 -6.25
C TYR A 101 5.02 11.72 -7.15
N GLY A 102 4.76 11.30 -8.38
CA GLY A 102 5.72 10.80 -9.36
C GLY A 102 5.39 9.38 -9.80
N THR A 103 6.34 8.71 -10.42
CA THR A 103 6.15 7.35 -10.96
C THR A 103 6.74 6.30 -10.03
N PHE A 104 5.90 5.40 -9.53
CA PHE A 104 6.34 4.19 -8.86
C PHE A 104 6.67 3.12 -9.90
N ARG A 105 7.57 2.20 -9.53
CA ARG A 105 7.95 1.06 -10.37
C ARG A 105 7.75 -0.23 -9.60
N ALA A 106 6.99 -1.17 -10.16
CA ALA A 106 6.84 -2.49 -9.57
C ALA A 106 8.20 -3.22 -9.54
N PRO A 107 8.64 -3.77 -8.41
CA PRO A 107 9.91 -4.47 -8.33
C PRO A 107 9.85 -5.86 -8.96
N ASN A 108 11.01 -6.44 -9.24
CA ASN A 108 11.16 -7.85 -9.56
C ASN A 108 10.84 -8.69 -8.32
N ILE A 109 9.84 -9.57 -8.42
CA ILE A 109 9.46 -10.54 -7.38
C ILE A 109 9.60 -11.98 -7.86
N SER A 110 10.38 -12.21 -8.93
CA SER A 110 10.72 -13.56 -9.39
C SER A 110 11.67 -14.27 -8.42
N THR A 111 11.93 -15.55 -8.68
CA THR A 111 12.87 -16.36 -7.90
C THR A 111 14.34 -16.07 -8.19
N ASP A 112 14.68 -15.03 -8.94
CA ASP A 112 16.05 -14.59 -9.09
C ASP A 112 16.63 -14.17 -7.71
N PRO A 113 17.77 -14.75 -7.28
CA PRO A 113 18.30 -14.52 -5.94
C PRO A 113 18.98 -13.17 -5.77
N VAL A 114 19.31 -12.47 -6.86
CA VAL A 114 20.04 -11.18 -6.86
C VAL A 114 19.11 -10.02 -7.16
N ASP A 115 18.28 -10.17 -8.18
CA ASP A 115 17.43 -9.07 -8.67
C ASP A 115 15.96 -9.21 -8.24
N GLY A 116 15.55 -10.41 -7.82
CA GLY A 116 14.22 -10.74 -7.33
C GLY A 116 14.16 -11.04 -5.83
N ILE A 117 13.26 -11.94 -5.47
CA ILE A 117 13.02 -12.35 -4.08
C ILE A 117 13.47 -13.81 -3.81
N GLY A 118 14.28 -14.40 -4.70
CA GLY A 118 14.72 -15.80 -4.56
C GLY A 118 15.52 -16.10 -3.30
N SER A 119 16.19 -15.10 -2.74
CA SER A 119 16.91 -15.19 -1.45
C SER A 119 16.04 -14.90 -0.23
N TRP A 120 14.77 -14.51 -0.40
CA TRP A 120 13.89 -14.15 0.71
C TRP A 120 13.39 -15.40 1.43
N ARG A 121 13.28 -15.27 2.75
CA ARG A 121 12.53 -16.20 3.59
C ARG A 121 11.07 -15.82 3.62
N THR A 122 10.21 -16.73 4.05
CA THR A 122 8.78 -16.43 4.24
C THR A 122 8.56 -15.25 5.18
N LEU A 123 9.41 -15.10 6.20
CA LEU A 123 9.42 -13.95 7.12
C LEU A 123 9.61 -12.61 6.39
N ASP A 124 10.48 -12.56 5.38
CA ASP A 124 10.75 -11.33 4.63
C ASP A 124 9.52 -10.92 3.81
N LEU A 125 8.86 -11.90 3.16
CA LEU A 125 7.59 -11.68 2.47
C LEU A 125 6.48 -11.26 3.44
N ALA A 126 6.37 -11.92 4.59
CA ALA A 126 5.37 -11.60 5.60
C ALA A 126 5.55 -10.16 6.11
N ASN A 127 6.77 -9.73 6.41
CA ASN A 127 7.05 -8.35 6.82
C ASN A 127 6.76 -7.34 5.71
N ALA A 128 7.01 -7.70 4.44
CA ALA A 128 6.67 -6.85 3.31
C ALA A 128 5.15 -6.65 3.19
N LEU A 129 4.37 -7.73 3.23
CA LEU A 129 2.91 -7.70 3.10
C LEU A 129 2.22 -7.13 4.34
N LEU A 130 2.57 -7.60 5.54
CA LEU A 130 1.85 -7.24 6.77
C LEU A 130 2.30 -5.93 7.41
N SER A 131 3.50 -5.46 7.10
CA SER A 131 4.06 -4.26 7.71
C SER A 131 4.52 -3.21 6.70
N GLY A 132 4.59 -3.55 5.41
CA GLY A 132 5.20 -2.69 4.40
C GLY A 132 6.66 -2.37 4.73
N VAL A 133 7.43 -3.35 5.22
CA VAL A 133 8.84 -3.20 5.60
C VAL A 133 9.69 -4.20 4.82
N SER A 134 10.75 -3.71 4.20
CA SER A 134 11.67 -4.52 3.40
C SER A 134 12.68 -5.29 4.29
N PRO A 135 13.35 -6.34 3.76
CA PRO A 135 14.45 -7.02 4.45
C PRO A 135 15.60 -6.09 4.86
N ALA A 136 15.79 -4.97 4.13
CA ALA A 136 16.76 -3.91 4.44
C ALA A 136 16.25 -2.91 5.50
N ASN A 137 15.18 -3.24 6.21
CA ASN A 137 14.54 -2.39 7.22
C ASN A 137 14.18 -0.98 6.69
N ALA A 138 13.58 -0.92 5.50
CA ALA A 138 13.08 0.31 4.91
C ALA A 138 11.56 0.21 4.66
N HIS A 139 10.85 1.33 4.78
CA HIS A 139 9.43 1.37 4.43
C HIS A 139 9.21 1.18 2.93
N TYR A 140 8.22 0.37 2.56
CA TYR A 140 7.63 0.40 1.23
C TYR A 140 6.64 1.56 1.12
N TYR A 141 6.50 2.13 -0.07
CA TYR A 141 5.47 3.11 -0.37
C TYR A 141 4.09 2.43 -0.45
N PRO A 142 2.99 3.12 -0.09
CA PRO A 142 1.64 2.54 -0.14
C PRO A 142 1.08 2.31 -1.55
N SER A 143 1.84 2.61 -2.62
CA SER A 143 1.59 2.07 -3.96
C SER A 143 1.74 0.55 -4.04
N PHE A 144 2.47 -0.06 -3.11
CA PHE A 144 2.37 -1.47 -2.75
C PHE A 144 1.23 -1.59 -1.72
N PRO A 145 0.11 -2.28 -2.03
CA PRO A 145 -1.12 -2.21 -1.23
C PRO A 145 -1.05 -2.99 0.10
N TYR A 146 0.05 -2.81 0.85
CA TYR A 146 0.20 -3.43 2.17
C TYR A 146 -0.85 -2.95 3.17
N SER A 147 -1.53 -1.84 2.92
CA SER A 147 -2.68 -1.39 3.71
C SER A 147 -3.84 -2.39 3.70
N SER A 148 -4.01 -3.11 2.60
CA SER A 148 -4.93 -4.25 2.51
C SER A 148 -4.25 -5.54 2.96
N TYR A 149 -3.07 -5.85 2.46
CA TYR A 149 -2.33 -7.08 2.78
C TYR A 149 -1.98 -7.24 4.26
N ALA A 150 -1.91 -6.15 5.04
CA ALA A 150 -1.75 -6.20 6.50
C ALA A 150 -2.79 -7.05 7.23
N LYS A 151 -3.91 -7.33 6.57
CA LYS A 151 -5.04 -8.12 7.07
C LYS A 151 -4.97 -9.59 6.65
N MET A 152 -3.97 -10.00 5.86
CA MET A 152 -3.82 -11.38 5.39
C MET A 152 -3.46 -12.33 6.53
N GLN A 153 -3.91 -13.57 6.38
CA GLN A 153 -3.52 -14.67 7.27
C GLN A 153 -2.11 -15.14 6.96
N VAL A 154 -1.35 -15.47 7.99
CA VAL A 154 0.04 -15.97 7.87
C VAL A 154 0.11 -17.26 7.03
N GLY A 155 -0.92 -18.13 7.16
CA GLY A 155 -1.03 -19.35 6.34
C GLY A 155 -1.04 -19.07 4.85
N ASP A 156 -1.83 -18.07 4.42
CA ASP A 156 -1.92 -17.67 3.02
C ASP A 156 -0.61 -17.08 2.49
N ILE A 157 0.15 -16.39 3.36
CA ILE A 157 1.47 -15.85 2.98
C ILE A 157 2.49 -16.99 2.78
N ARG A 158 2.44 -18.04 3.60
CA ARG A 158 3.27 -19.24 3.40
C ARG A 158 2.93 -19.92 2.08
N ASP A 159 1.65 -20.11 1.81
CA ASP A 159 1.17 -20.73 0.59
C ASP A 159 1.57 -19.88 -0.63
N LEU A 160 1.42 -18.56 -0.54
CA LEU A 160 1.88 -17.62 -1.58
C LEU A 160 3.38 -17.75 -1.83
N MET A 161 4.20 -17.79 -0.76
CA MET A 161 5.65 -17.95 -0.90
C MET A 161 6.01 -19.29 -1.54
N ALA A 162 5.32 -20.38 -1.16
CA ALA A 162 5.50 -21.69 -1.77
C ALA A 162 5.21 -21.66 -3.28
N TYR A 163 4.13 -20.96 -3.69
CA TYR A 163 3.81 -20.79 -5.09
C TYR A 163 4.85 -19.93 -5.83
N LEU A 164 5.21 -18.76 -5.28
CA LEU A 164 6.21 -17.88 -5.90
C LEU A 164 7.52 -18.61 -6.18
N ARG A 165 7.94 -19.52 -5.30
CA ARG A 165 9.15 -20.34 -5.47
C ARG A 165 9.07 -21.34 -6.64
N THR A 166 7.88 -21.62 -7.17
CA THR A 166 7.70 -22.46 -8.37
C THR A 166 7.83 -21.68 -9.68
N LEU A 167 7.83 -20.35 -9.61
CA LEU A 167 7.82 -19.49 -10.80
C LEU A 167 9.24 -19.26 -11.35
N PRO A 168 9.35 -18.92 -12.65
CA PRO A 168 10.65 -18.75 -13.28
C PRO A 168 11.44 -17.57 -12.68
N ALA A 169 12.76 -17.74 -12.56
CA ALA A 169 13.68 -16.65 -12.29
C ALA A 169 13.74 -15.68 -13.49
N VAL A 170 13.78 -14.40 -13.21
CA VAL A 170 13.92 -13.34 -14.21
C VAL A 170 15.02 -12.39 -13.75
N SER A 171 16.13 -12.37 -14.46
CA SER A 171 17.25 -11.45 -14.18
C SER A 171 16.88 -10.01 -14.57
N GLY A 172 17.44 -9.05 -13.86
CA GLY A 172 17.28 -7.63 -14.09
C GLY A 172 16.48 -6.93 -13.00
N LYS A 173 17.01 -5.80 -12.53
CA LYS A 173 16.33 -4.95 -11.56
C LYS A 173 15.35 -4.02 -12.28
N ALA A 174 14.16 -3.88 -11.72
CA ALA A 174 13.27 -2.82 -12.12
C ALA A 174 13.96 -1.44 -11.93
N PRO A 175 13.68 -0.47 -12.80
CA PRO A 175 14.18 0.89 -12.60
C PRO A 175 13.77 1.46 -11.23
N PRO A 176 14.55 2.38 -10.64
CA PRO A 176 14.16 3.04 -9.41
C PRO A 176 12.88 3.87 -9.61
N HIS A 177 12.16 4.12 -8.52
CA HIS A 177 11.04 5.06 -8.53
C HIS A 177 11.51 6.45 -8.96
N ASP A 178 10.71 7.13 -9.78
CA ASP A 178 10.92 8.53 -10.16
C ASP A 178 9.91 9.41 -9.40
N LEU A 179 10.32 9.87 -8.22
CA LEU A 179 9.49 10.64 -7.29
C LEU A 179 10.06 12.04 -7.08
N ALA A 180 9.20 13.00 -6.76
CA ALA A 180 9.64 14.32 -6.31
C ALA A 180 10.52 14.18 -5.05
N LEU A 181 11.53 15.07 -4.89
CA LEU A 181 12.59 14.95 -3.88
C LEU A 181 12.08 14.69 -2.46
N ILE A 182 11.01 15.38 -2.05
CA ILE A 182 10.44 15.21 -0.71
C ILE A 182 9.93 13.79 -0.46
N PHE A 183 9.40 13.13 -1.49
CA PHE A 183 8.85 11.77 -1.37
C PHE A 183 9.93 10.68 -1.46
N ARG A 184 11.18 11.03 -1.76
CA ARG A 184 12.32 10.09 -1.70
C ARG A 184 12.75 9.78 -0.26
N VAL A 185 12.37 10.62 0.70
CA VAL A 185 12.67 10.41 2.13
C VAL A 185 11.69 9.39 2.72
N ARG A 186 12.06 8.12 2.70
CA ARG A 186 11.18 6.99 3.14
C ARG A 186 10.70 7.10 4.59
N ARG A 187 11.37 7.89 5.44
CA ARG A 187 10.93 8.14 6.82
C ARG A 187 9.56 8.84 6.89
N PHE A 188 9.21 9.65 5.91
CA PHE A 188 7.86 10.23 5.85
C PHE A 188 6.76 9.18 5.64
N VAL A 189 7.08 8.04 5.02
CA VAL A 189 6.13 6.90 4.95
C VAL A 189 5.88 6.33 6.35
N GLY A 190 6.88 6.32 7.24
CA GLY A 190 6.69 5.93 8.64
C GLY A 190 5.67 6.83 9.35
N PHE A 191 5.75 8.15 9.15
CA PHE A 191 4.78 9.10 9.67
C PHE A 191 3.38 8.87 9.06
N TRP A 192 3.30 8.65 7.73
CA TRP A 192 2.06 8.28 7.05
C TRP A 192 1.42 7.02 7.67
N LYS A 193 2.23 6.00 7.99
CA LYS A 193 1.74 4.77 8.64
C LYS A 193 1.15 5.04 10.02
N VAL A 194 1.72 5.94 10.81
CA VAL A 194 1.16 6.31 12.11
C VAL A 194 -0.25 6.89 11.97
N LEU A 195 -0.51 7.63 10.90
CA LEU A 195 -1.79 8.32 10.68
C LEU A 195 -2.85 7.43 9.99
N TYR A 196 -2.43 6.54 9.09
CA TYR A 196 -3.35 5.91 8.14
C TYR A 196 -3.24 4.39 8.04
N PHE A 197 -2.23 3.78 8.62
CA PHE A 197 -2.00 2.35 8.48
C PHE A 197 -2.67 1.54 9.57
N ASP A 198 -3.78 0.88 9.23
CA ASP A 198 -4.49 -0.04 10.09
C ASP A 198 -4.00 -1.48 9.87
N ARG A 199 -3.54 -2.12 10.95
CA ARG A 199 -3.05 -3.51 10.98
C ARG A 199 -4.07 -4.49 11.56
N ASN A 200 -5.28 -4.02 11.88
CA ASN A 200 -6.28 -4.89 12.46
C ASN A 200 -6.68 -5.97 11.44
N PRO A 201 -6.60 -7.25 11.81
CA PRO A 201 -7.00 -8.32 10.90
C PRO A 201 -8.50 -8.25 10.61
N VAL A 202 -8.90 -8.75 9.45
CA VAL A 202 -10.30 -9.02 9.16
C VAL A 202 -10.78 -10.09 10.16
N ARG A 203 -11.78 -9.74 10.95
CA ARG A 203 -12.40 -10.68 11.91
C ARG A 203 -13.68 -11.23 11.29
N PRO A 204 -13.88 -12.55 11.31
CA PRO A 204 -15.15 -13.13 10.90
C PRO A 204 -16.32 -12.55 11.70
N ASP A 205 -17.38 -12.20 11.00
CA ASP A 205 -18.65 -11.82 11.59
C ASP A 205 -19.46 -13.10 11.87
N THR A 206 -19.62 -13.44 13.14
CA THR A 206 -20.33 -14.66 13.57
C THR A 206 -21.83 -14.63 13.26
N SER A 207 -22.40 -13.46 12.94
CA SER A 207 -23.78 -13.32 12.49
C SER A 207 -23.95 -13.60 10.99
N ARG A 208 -22.85 -13.78 10.26
CA ARG A 208 -22.81 -14.06 8.82
C ARG A 208 -22.31 -15.47 8.55
N GLY A 209 -22.73 -16.03 7.41
CA GLY A 209 -22.25 -17.34 6.97
C GLY A 209 -20.80 -17.32 6.46
N ASP A 210 -20.24 -18.53 6.29
CA ASP A 210 -18.85 -18.71 5.87
C ASP A 210 -18.56 -18.09 4.48
N THR A 211 -19.48 -18.19 3.55
CA THR A 211 -19.37 -17.58 2.22
C THR A 211 -19.15 -16.07 2.32
N TRP A 212 -19.96 -15.40 3.14
CA TRP A 212 -19.81 -13.95 3.32
C TRP A 212 -18.48 -13.59 3.99
N ASN A 213 -18.10 -14.32 5.04
CA ASN A 213 -16.83 -14.11 5.74
C ASN A 213 -15.62 -14.36 4.84
N ARG A 214 -15.68 -15.37 3.96
CA ARG A 214 -14.67 -15.63 2.95
C ARG A 214 -14.59 -14.46 1.96
N GLY A 215 -15.73 -13.94 1.51
CA GLY A 215 -15.82 -12.80 0.61
C GLY A 215 -15.24 -11.52 1.24
N GLN A 216 -15.56 -11.26 2.52
CA GLN A 216 -14.97 -10.16 3.28
C GLN A 216 -13.44 -10.26 3.29
N TYR A 217 -12.93 -11.42 3.65
CA TYR A 217 -11.48 -11.65 3.71
C TYR A 217 -10.82 -11.46 2.33
N LEU A 218 -11.36 -12.07 1.29
CA LEU A 218 -10.80 -11.92 -0.06
C LEU A 218 -10.82 -10.46 -0.51
N THR A 219 -11.93 -9.74 -0.33
CA THR A 219 -12.11 -8.37 -0.82
C THR A 219 -11.27 -7.35 -0.04
N GLU A 220 -11.19 -7.52 1.30
CA GLU A 220 -10.57 -6.54 2.19
C GLU A 220 -9.08 -6.75 2.43
N ALA A 221 -8.62 -8.02 2.37
CA ALA A 221 -7.26 -8.38 2.68
C ALA A 221 -6.44 -8.76 1.44
N VAL A 222 -6.98 -9.61 0.55
CA VAL A 222 -6.19 -10.20 -0.53
C VAL A 222 -6.34 -9.43 -1.83
N ALA A 223 -7.58 -9.22 -2.31
CA ALA A 223 -7.85 -8.61 -3.61
C ALA A 223 -7.81 -7.08 -3.61
N HIS A 224 -7.64 -6.45 -2.47
CA HIS A 224 -7.47 -5.01 -2.29
C HIS A 224 -8.37 -4.08 -3.13
N CYS A 225 -9.60 -4.51 -3.40
CA CYS A 225 -10.56 -3.81 -4.28
C CYS A 225 -10.74 -2.33 -3.92
N SER A 226 -10.70 -2.00 -2.62
CA SER A 226 -10.81 -0.63 -2.14
C SER A 226 -9.66 0.28 -2.56
N GLU A 227 -8.51 -0.26 -2.95
CA GLU A 227 -7.36 0.58 -3.37
C GLU A 227 -7.67 1.37 -4.65
N CYS A 228 -8.44 0.78 -5.56
CA CYS A 228 -8.92 1.46 -6.76
C CYS A 228 -10.31 2.06 -6.57
N HIS A 229 -11.24 1.32 -5.96
CA HIS A 229 -12.65 1.71 -5.86
C HIS A 229 -12.96 2.69 -4.69
N SER A 230 -12.02 3.53 -4.31
CA SER A 230 -12.20 4.55 -3.24
C SER A 230 -11.47 5.83 -3.58
N THR A 231 -11.95 6.96 -3.09
CA THR A 231 -11.18 8.21 -3.18
C THR A 231 -10.09 8.29 -2.12
N ARG A 232 -9.09 9.11 -2.41
CA ARG A 232 -7.94 9.34 -1.52
C ARG A 232 -7.88 10.79 -1.06
N ASN A 233 -7.30 11.00 0.09
CA ASN A 233 -6.95 12.34 0.56
C ASN A 233 -5.63 12.84 -0.12
N ILE A 234 -5.23 14.06 0.18
CA ILE A 234 -4.01 14.68 -0.37
C ILE A 234 -2.70 13.94 0.00
N PHE A 235 -2.75 13.03 0.97
CA PHE A 235 -1.62 12.17 1.37
C PHE A 235 -1.70 10.77 0.77
N GLY A 236 -2.63 10.52 -0.14
CA GLY A 236 -2.81 9.24 -0.82
C GLY A 236 -3.52 8.16 0.02
N ALA A 237 -3.98 8.46 1.22
CA ALA A 237 -4.72 7.51 2.04
C ALA A 237 -6.19 7.43 1.60
N ILE A 238 -6.75 6.22 1.62
CA ILE A 238 -8.17 5.98 1.32
C ILE A 238 -9.03 6.72 2.35
N LYS A 239 -10.05 7.43 1.87
CA LYS A 239 -11.05 8.06 2.71
C LYS A 239 -12.10 7.03 3.16
N PRO A 240 -12.30 6.80 4.47
CA PRO A 240 -13.24 5.79 4.97
C PRO A 240 -14.68 6.01 4.48
N GLU A 241 -15.11 7.26 4.36
CA GLU A 241 -16.45 7.64 3.93
C GLU A 241 -16.76 7.30 2.47
N THR A 242 -15.74 7.23 1.63
CA THR A 242 -15.87 6.90 0.20
C THR A 242 -15.32 5.53 -0.18
N ARG A 243 -15.05 4.68 0.81
CA ARG A 243 -14.53 3.33 0.58
C ARG A 243 -15.50 2.53 -0.29
N PHE A 244 -15.02 1.97 -1.39
CA PHE A 244 -15.78 1.28 -2.45
C PHE A 244 -16.75 2.16 -3.25
N ALA A 245 -16.83 3.45 -2.99
CA ALA A 245 -17.73 4.37 -3.70
C ALA A 245 -17.17 4.91 -5.02
N GLY A 246 -16.05 4.38 -5.47
CA GLY A 246 -15.37 4.82 -6.69
C GLY A 246 -14.64 6.15 -6.51
N GLY A 247 -14.15 6.71 -7.60
CA GLY A 247 -13.43 7.97 -7.60
C GLY A 247 -12.61 8.18 -8.85
N ARG A 248 -11.82 9.26 -8.88
CA ARG A 248 -10.83 9.47 -9.95
C ARG A 248 -9.84 8.32 -9.94
N ASP A 249 -9.45 7.89 -11.13
CA ASP A 249 -8.39 6.90 -11.29
C ASP A 249 -7.09 7.42 -10.64
N PRO A 250 -6.50 6.69 -9.70
CA PRO A 250 -5.23 7.10 -9.07
C PRO A 250 -4.07 7.23 -10.07
N GLU A 251 -4.15 6.60 -11.24
CA GLU A 251 -3.19 6.75 -12.34
C GLU A 251 -3.46 8.01 -13.18
N GLY A 252 -4.51 8.76 -12.89
CA GLY A 252 -4.79 10.08 -13.46
C GLY A 252 -5.66 10.09 -14.70
N VAL A 253 -6.10 8.94 -15.21
CA VAL A 253 -6.90 8.85 -16.44
C VAL A 253 -8.24 8.18 -16.18
N GLY A 254 -9.33 8.97 -16.20
CA GLY A 254 -10.68 8.43 -16.10
C GLY A 254 -11.24 8.36 -14.68
N TYR A 255 -12.22 7.50 -14.52
CA TYR A 255 -13.01 7.36 -13.29
C TYR A 255 -13.28 5.90 -12.99
N ILE A 256 -12.95 5.48 -11.78
CA ILE A 256 -13.19 4.13 -11.29
C ILE A 256 -14.59 4.06 -10.69
N PRO A 257 -15.44 3.09 -11.09
CA PRO A 257 -16.84 3.06 -10.68
C PRO A 257 -17.02 2.75 -9.21
N ASN A 258 -18.13 3.24 -8.65
CA ASN A 258 -18.68 2.81 -7.37
C ASN A 258 -19.15 1.35 -7.47
N ILE A 259 -18.70 0.49 -6.56
CA ILE A 259 -19.09 -0.92 -6.47
C ILE A 259 -19.95 -1.24 -5.24
N THR A 260 -20.47 -0.21 -4.56
CA THR A 260 -21.47 -0.41 -3.51
C THR A 260 -22.86 -0.62 -4.13
N PRO A 261 -23.82 -1.20 -3.40
CA PRO A 261 -25.20 -1.37 -3.90
C PRO A 261 -25.87 -0.07 -4.29
N ARG A 262 -25.34 1.07 -3.92
CA ARG A 262 -25.84 2.38 -4.41
C ARG A 262 -25.75 2.52 -5.94
N ARG A 263 -24.77 1.87 -6.57
CA ARG A 263 -24.53 1.94 -8.03
C ARG A 263 -24.84 0.65 -8.76
N ILE A 264 -24.57 -0.50 -8.10
CA ILE A 264 -24.75 -1.83 -8.69
C ILE A 264 -25.83 -2.64 -7.97
N GLY A 265 -26.76 -1.99 -7.26
CA GLY A 265 -27.77 -2.70 -6.45
C GLY A 265 -28.84 -3.46 -7.26
N ASP A 266 -28.90 -3.24 -8.56
CA ASP A 266 -29.68 -4.02 -9.52
C ASP A 266 -28.94 -5.27 -10.04
N TRP A 267 -27.65 -5.42 -9.71
CA TRP A 267 -26.87 -6.61 -10.05
C TRP A 267 -27.09 -7.70 -9.01
N THR A 268 -27.33 -8.90 -9.48
CA THR A 268 -27.35 -10.10 -8.61
C THR A 268 -25.93 -10.51 -8.21
N GLU A 269 -25.79 -11.31 -7.17
CA GLU A 269 -24.50 -11.92 -6.82
C GLU A 269 -23.92 -12.74 -7.99
N GLN A 270 -24.78 -13.42 -8.75
CA GLN A 270 -24.38 -14.16 -9.94
C GLN A 270 -23.84 -13.23 -11.05
N ASP A 271 -24.40 -12.03 -11.19
CA ASP A 271 -23.89 -11.04 -12.16
C ASP A 271 -22.51 -10.54 -11.78
N ILE A 272 -22.30 -10.25 -10.49
CA ILE A 272 -20.99 -9.84 -9.98
C ILE A 272 -19.97 -10.97 -10.15
N ALA A 273 -20.31 -12.20 -9.75
CA ALA A 273 -19.43 -13.36 -9.88
C ALA A 273 -19.10 -13.69 -11.36
N ARG A 274 -20.08 -13.53 -12.26
CA ARG A 274 -19.87 -13.68 -13.72
C ARG A 274 -18.95 -12.57 -14.24
N MET A 275 -19.17 -11.32 -13.86
CA MET A 275 -18.32 -10.20 -14.25
C MET A 275 -16.86 -10.44 -13.81
N LEU A 276 -16.62 -10.92 -12.58
CA LEU A 276 -15.29 -11.29 -12.10
C LEU A 276 -14.65 -12.45 -12.86
N LYS A 277 -15.44 -13.26 -13.61
CA LYS A 277 -14.94 -14.36 -14.44
C LYS A 277 -14.71 -13.95 -15.89
N THR A 278 -15.63 -13.16 -16.45
CA THR A 278 -15.70 -12.95 -17.92
C THR A 278 -15.45 -11.50 -18.32
N GLY A 279 -15.50 -10.56 -17.36
CA GLY A 279 -15.48 -9.13 -17.62
C GLY A 279 -16.77 -8.57 -18.22
N GLU A 280 -17.82 -9.39 -18.36
CA GLU A 280 -19.10 -8.95 -18.92
C GLU A 280 -20.00 -8.40 -17.81
N THR A 281 -20.59 -7.23 -18.07
CA THR A 281 -21.58 -6.63 -17.18
C THR A 281 -22.99 -7.06 -17.56
N PRO A 282 -24.00 -6.98 -16.66
CA PRO A 282 -25.38 -7.36 -16.97
C PRO A 282 -25.98 -6.65 -18.19
N ASN A 283 -25.53 -5.44 -18.48
CA ASN A 283 -25.99 -4.63 -19.62
C ASN A 283 -25.19 -4.92 -20.91
N HIS A 284 -24.58 -6.10 -21.03
CA HIS A 284 -23.76 -6.52 -22.17
C HIS A 284 -22.54 -5.62 -22.47
N GLY A 285 -22.13 -4.77 -21.51
CA GLY A 285 -20.87 -4.05 -21.55
C GLY A 285 -19.71 -4.95 -21.11
N ARG A 286 -18.49 -4.42 -21.26
CA ARG A 286 -17.27 -5.07 -20.74
C ARG A 286 -16.49 -4.10 -19.86
N VAL A 287 -15.86 -4.65 -18.84
CA VAL A 287 -14.86 -3.90 -18.06
C VAL A 287 -13.66 -3.55 -18.93
N GLY A 288 -13.04 -2.43 -18.65
CA GLY A 288 -11.88 -1.95 -19.39
C GLY A 288 -10.75 -1.50 -18.46
N SER A 289 -9.69 -0.94 -19.06
CA SER A 289 -8.51 -0.44 -18.34
C SER A 289 -7.91 -1.51 -17.41
N SER A 290 -7.36 -1.13 -16.28
CA SER A 290 -6.75 -2.02 -15.27
C SER A 290 -7.69 -3.12 -14.77
N MET A 291 -9.02 -2.90 -14.80
CA MET A 291 -9.98 -3.94 -14.38
C MET A 291 -9.95 -5.18 -15.28
N THR A 292 -9.52 -5.08 -16.53
CA THR A 292 -9.31 -6.24 -17.43
C THR A 292 -8.28 -7.21 -16.86
N GLU A 293 -7.20 -6.67 -16.27
CA GLU A 293 -6.16 -7.47 -15.62
C GLU A 293 -6.71 -8.17 -14.37
N VAL A 294 -7.48 -7.45 -13.56
CA VAL A 294 -8.16 -8.02 -12.38
C VAL A 294 -9.05 -9.19 -12.79
N VAL A 295 -9.85 -9.04 -13.86
CA VAL A 295 -10.72 -10.12 -14.36
C VAL A 295 -9.89 -11.32 -14.83
N THR A 296 -8.78 -11.08 -15.54
CA THR A 296 -7.89 -12.16 -15.97
C THR A 296 -7.40 -13.01 -14.78
N ASN A 297 -7.12 -12.38 -13.67
CA ASN A 297 -6.66 -13.05 -12.45
C ASN A 297 -7.83 -13.66 -11.66
N THR A 298 -8.94 -12.96 -11.47
CA THR A 298 -10.11 -13.48 -10.74
C THR A 298 -10.81 -14.61 -11.48
N ALA A 299 -10.68 -14.69 -12.81
CA ALA A 299 -11.15 -15.83 -13.59
C ALA A 299 -10.49 -17.15 -13.19
N MET A 300 -9.27 -17.12 -12.63
CA MET A 300 -8.55 -18.29 -12.14
C MET A 300 -9.04 -18.80 -10.77
N LEU A 301 -9.80 -18.01 -10.05
CA LEU A 301 -10.37 -18.40 -8.76
C LEU A 301 -11.47 -19.45 -8.95
N PRO A 302 -11.71 -20.33 -7.97
CA PRO A 302 -12.89 -21.20 -7.97
C PRO A 302 -14.17 -20.37 -7.95
N GLN A 303 -15.26 -20.95 -8.46
CA GLN A 303 -16.57 -20.30 -8.47
C GLN A 303 -16.97 -19.84 -7.06
N SER A 304 -16.75 -20.68 -6.05
CA SER A 304 -17.05 -20.40 -4.65
C SER A 304 -16.39 -19.13 -4.12
N ASP A 305 -15.14 -18.82 -4.52
CA ASP A 305 -14.46 -17.61 -4.09
C ASP A 305 -15.02 -16.37 -4.81
N ARG A 306 -15.40 -16.47 -6.08
CA ARG A 306 -16.09 -15.36 -6.79
C ARG A 306 -17.49 -15.10 -6.22
N ASP A 307 -18.23 -16.16 -5.88
CA ASP A 307 -19.55 -16.05 -5.23
C ASP A 307 -19.39 -15.42 -3.84
N ALA A 308 -18.36 -15.78 -3.11
CA ALA A 308 -18.04 -15.17 -1.82
C ALA A 308 -17.74 -13.67 -1.94
N ILE A 309 -16.90 -13.27 -2.89
CA ILE A 309 -16.63 -11.86 -3.17
C ILE A 309 -17.92 -11.12 -3.54
N ALA A 310 -18.77 -11.73 -4.39
CA ALA A 310 -20.03 -11.14 -4.81
C ALA A 310 -21.00 -10.93 -3.63
N ALA A 311 -21.15 -11.94 -2.76
CA ALA A 311 -21.97 -11.85 -1.56
C ALA A 311 -21.52 -10.73 -0.62
N TYR A 312 -20.20 -10.55 -0.45
CA TYR A 312 -19.67 -9.47 0.36
C TYR A 312 -19.90 -8.10 -0.30
N ILE A 313 -19.57 -7.94 -1.57
CA ILE A 313 -19.76 -6.68 -2.31
C ILE A 313 -21.23 -6.25 -2.29
N ASN A 314 -22.15 -7.18 -2.49
CA ASN A 314 -23.60 -6.90 -2.48
C ASN A 314 -24.12 -6.49 -1.09
N SER A 315 -23.39 -6.76 -0.04
CA SER A 315 -23.72 -6.37 1.34
C SER A 315 -23.04 -5.07 1.82
N LEU A 316 -22.24 -4.43 0.97
CA LEU A 316 -21.56 -3.19 1.33
C LEU A 316 -22.56 -2.08 1.68
N PRO A 317 -22.21 -1.16 2.59
CA PRO A 317 -23.06 -0.04 2.90
C PRO A 317 -23.26 0.85 1.67
N LEU A 318 -24.47 1.38 1.52
CA LEU A 318 -24.79 2.34 0.46
C LEU A 318 -23.91 3.58 0.61
N ARG A 319 -23.19 3.92 -0.46
CA ARG A 319 -22.34 5.13 -0.51
C ARG A 319 -22.56 5.85 -1.83
N ASP A 320 -22.74 7.16 -1.76
CA ASP A 320 -22.85 7.97 -2.97
C ASP A 320 -21.48 8.07 -3.65
N THR A 321 -21.51 8.09 -4.98
CA THR A 321 -20.29 8.30 -5.78
C THR A 321 -19.79 9.73 -5.53
N PRO A 322 -18.53 9.91 -5.11
CA PRO A 322 -17.97 11.24 -4.93
C PRO A 322 -18.01 12.04 -6.22
N GLN A 323 -18.31 13.32 -6.12
CA GLN A 323 -18.23 14.24 -7.25
C GLN A 323 -16.78 14.34 -7.74
N PRO A 324 -16.53 14.44 -9.06
CA PRO A 324 -15.20 14.54 -9.65
C PRO A 324 -14.38 15.73 -9.14
#